data_32e30382195c89c071394f8d64b48bb8
#
_entry.id   32e30382195c89c071394f8d64b48bb8
#
_cell.length_a   1.000
_cell.length_b   1.000
_cell.length_c   1.000
_cell.angle_alpha   90.00
_cell.angle_beta   90.00
_cell.angle_gamma   90.00
#
_symmetry.space_group_name_H-M   'P 1'
#
loop_
_entity.id
_entity.type
_entity.pdbx_description
1 polymer ?
#
loop_
_entity_poly.entity_id
_entity_poly.type
_entity_poly.pdbx_seq_one_letter_code
_entity_poly.pdbx_strand_id
1 'polypeptide(L)'
;RIPKEFWREVVDRISVEAPDTLLLAEAFWTMEGYFVRNLGMHRVYNSAFMHMLRDEDNEKFQQSIKNTLKFDPQILKRFVNFMNNPDEETAIEQFGRDDKYFGVCTLLATLPGLPMIGHGQIEGYTEKYGMEYYKAKLSEYEDQELINRHQQQIFPLFHKRNLFAEVDNFLLYDFVTNEGNEDPNVFAFSNQLEDQQALVIYHNRYTEMSGWIKNSAEFKQKSDEEQTSLIRKMIGEGLNLPKDPNAYLIFQDFISKKEFIRNCLEVHKHGLYFDLKAYQTNVYVNFQI
;
A
#
# COMPACT_ATOMS: atom_id res chain seq x y z
N ARG A 1 32.44 23.43 16.36
CA ARG A 1 31.27 22.65 16.77
C ARG A 1 30.29 22.66 15.58
N ILE A 2 29.95 21.50 15.02
CA ILE A 2 28.83 21.39 14.09
C ILE A 2 27.58 21.66 14.93
N PRO A 3 26.71 22.62 14.58
CA PRO A 3 25.49 22.85 15.32
C PRO A 3 24.66 21.58 15.35
N LYS A 4 24.01 21.30 16.47
CA LYS A 4 23.04 20.23 16.56
C LYS A 4 21.88 20.58 15.62
N GLU A 5 21.42 19.63 14.84
CA GLU A 5 20.31 19.89 13.93
C GLU A 5 19.03 20.13 14.75
N PHE A 6 18.30 21.22 14.42
CA PHE A 6 17.18 21.72 15.22
C PHE A 6 16.08 20.66 15.40
N TRP A 7 15.65 20.03 14.32
CA TRP A 7 14.57 19.06 14.40
C TRP A 7 14.95 17.79 15.17
N ARG A 8 16.22 17.40 15.15
CA ARG A 8 16.70 16.32 16.00
C ARG A 8 16.56 16.63 17.48
N GLU A 9 16.87 17.88 17.86
CA GLU A 9 16.68 18.31 19.24
C GLU A 9 15.21 18.36 19.64
N VAL A 10 14.32 18.81 18.74
CA VAL A 10 12.86 18.82 18.96
C VAL A 10 12.35 17.39 19.18
N VAL A 11 12.74 16.45 18.31
CA VAL A 11 12.34 15.03 18.45
C VAL A 11 12.79 14.45 19.78
N ASP A 12 14.08 14.68 20.14
CA ASP A 12 14.65 14.17 21.38
C ASP A 12 13.90 14.72 22.62
N ARG A 13 13.53 16.01 22.60
CA ARG A 13 12.76 16.62 23.70
C ARG A 13 11.33 16.13 23.76
N ILE A 14 10.63 16.05 22.63
CA ILE A 14 9.23 15.58 22.58
C ILE A 14 9.13 14.14 23.07
N SER A 15 10.08 13.29 22.74
CA SER A 15 10.08 11.89 23.22
C SER A 15 10.12 11.77 24.75
N VAL A 16 10.59 12.81 25.47
CA VAL A 16 10.67 12.85 26.94
C VAL A 16 9.56 13.70 27.54
N GLU A 17 9.32 14.89 26.99
CA GLU A 17 8.42 15.90 27.59
C GLU A 17 6.95 15.69 27.16
N ALA A 18 6.70 15.10 25.99
CA ALA A 18 5.36 14.88 25.44
C ALA A 18 5.32 13.60 24.57
N PRO A 19 5.53 12.41 25.16
CA PRO A 19 5.73 11.15 24.42
C PRO A 19 4.52 10.72 23.57
N ASP A 20 3.32 11.23 23.87
CA ASP A 20 2.10 10.95 23.10
C ASP A 20 1.94 11.85 21.87
N THR A 21 2.91 12.72 21.59
CA THR A 21 2.86 13.62 20.43
C THR A 21 3.38 12.93 19.17
N LEU A 22 2.56 12.89 18.13
CA LEU A 22 2.96 12.45 16.80
C LEU A 22 3.61 13.61 16.03
N LEU A 23 4.85 13.42 15.58
CA LEU A 23 5.54 14.33 14.68
C LEU A 23 5.40 13.81 13.24
N LEU A 24 4.76 14.60 12.40
CA LEU A 24 4.60 14.37 10.96
C LEU A 24 5.43 15.40 10.19
N ALA A 25 6.42 14.91 9.44
CA ALA A 25 7.24 15.75 8.59
C ALA A 25 6.64 15.87 7.19
N GLU A 26 6.66 17.06 6.64
CA GLU A 26 6.50 17.29 5.23
C GLU A 26 7.89 17.43 4.60
N ALA A 27 8.28 16.42 3.83
CA ALA A 27 9.59 16.36 3.19
C ALA A 27 9.41 16.02 1.72
N PHE A 28 10.17 16.71 0.87
CA PHE A 28 10.15 16.53 -0.58
C PHE A 28 11.54 16.13 -1.08
N TRP A 29 11.61 15.69 -2.32
CA TRP A 29 12.85 15.48 -3.06
C TRP A 29 13.80 14.46 -2.42
N THR A 30 13.27 13.27 -2.08
CA THR A 30 14.05 12.16 -1.49
C THR A 30 14.59 12.43 -0.08
N MET A 31 14.09 13.46 0.60
CA MET A 31 14.47 13.76 1.99
C MET A 31 13.71 12.94 3.03
N GLU A 32 12.69 12.17 2.63
CA GLU A 32 11.83 11.38 3.52
C GLU A 32 12.67 10.44 4.40
N GLY A 33 13.66 9.77 3.79
CA GLY A 33 14.58 8.91 4.51
C GLY A 33 15.42 9.63 5.56
N TYR A 34 15.84 10.86 5.28
CA TYR A 34 16.59 11.69 6.23
C TYR A 34 15.74 12.07 7.44
N PHE A 35 14.51 12.54 7.21
CA PHE A 35 13.60 12.91 8.30
C PHE A 35 13.27 11.74 9.22
N VAL A 36 13.05 10.56 8.65
CA VAL A 36 12.73 9.37 9.45
C VAL A 36 13.96 8.79 10.14
N ARG A 37 15.06 8.60 9.41
CA ARG A 37 16.23 7.86 9.93
C ARG A 37 17.18 8.73 10.76
N ASN A 38 17.44 9.95 10.27
CA ASN A 38 18.44 10.83 10.88
C ASN A 38 17.80 11.74 11.94
N LEU A 39 16.63 12.31 11.65
CA LEU A 39 15.93 13.19 12.57
C LEU A 39 15.00 12.45 13.53
N GLY A 40 14.55 11.24 13.20
CA GLY A 40 13.69 10.44 14.08
C GLY A 40 12.21 10.84 14.03
N MET A 41 11.76 11.58 13.01
CA MET A 41 10.36 11.93 12.84
C MET A 41 9.48 10.67 12.83
N HIS A 42 8.32 10.73 13.48
CA HIS A 42 7.43 9.59 13.60
C HIS A 42 6.79 9.20 12.28
N ARG A 43 6.43 10.20 11.47
CA ARG A 43 5.81 10.04 10.15
C ARG A 43 6.39 11.05 9.16
N VAL A 44 6.30 10.72 7.88
CA VAL A 44 6.67 11.60 6.77
C VAL A 44 5.69 11.42 5.61
N TYR A 45 5.31 12.49 4.95
CA TYR A 45 4.48 12.44 3.74
C TYR A 45 5.18 11.66 2.63
N ASN A 46 4.41 10.80 1.94
CA ASN A 46 4.87 10.01 0.81
C ASN A 46 4.26 10.55 -0.49
N SER A 47 4.82 11.63 -1.00
CA SER A 47 4.38 12.22 -2.28
C SER A 47 4.60 11.28 -3.47
N ALA A 48 5.56 10.36 -3.38
CA ALA A 48 5.82 9.35 -4.39
C ALA A 48 4.60 8.43 -4.62
N PHE A 49 3.84 8.09 -3.54
CA PHE A 49 2.60 7.33 -3.65
C PHE A 49 1.64 8.00 -4.63
N MET A 50 1.37 9.28 -4.44
CA MET A 50 0.43 10.02 -5.26
C MET A 50 0.95 10.23 -6.69
N HIS A 51 2.14 10.83 -6.83
CA HIS A 51 2.67 11.20 -8.15
C HIS A 51 2.91 10.00 -9.05
N MET A 52 3.60 8.96 -8.53
CA MET A 52 3.96 7.80 -9.34
C MET A 52 2.75 6.95 -9.72
N LEU A 53 1.75 6.82 -8.85
CA LEU A 53 0.53 6.08 -9.18
C LEU A 53 -0.37 6.85 -10.16
N ARG A 54 -0.44 8.19 -10.05
CA ARG A 54 -1.14 9.05 -11.00
C ARG A 54 -0.54 8.93 -12.39
N ASP A 55 0.79 9.05 -12.48
CA ASP A 55 1.53 9.07 -13.74
C ASP A 55 1.81 7.67 -14.30
N GLU A 56 1.39 6.61 -13.56
CA GLU A 56 1.65 5.20 -13.90
C GLU A 56 3.15 4.88 -14.01
N ASP A 57 3.98 5.59 -13.24
CA ASP A 57 5.40 5.31 -13.04
C ASP A 57 5.57 4.09 -12.09
N ASN A 58 4.86 3.01 -12.42
CA ASN A 58 4.68 1.84 -11.56
C ASN A 58 6.00 1.15 -11.23
N GLU A 59 6.91 1.06 -12.21
CA GLU A 59 8.23 0.48 -12.01
C GLU A 59 9.03 1.23 -10.94
N LYS A 60 9.04 2.58 -11.00
CA LYS A 60 9.75 3.40 -10.00
C LYS A 60 9.12 3.27 -8.63
N PHE A 61 7.78 3.24 -8.55
CA PHE A 61 7.10 3.09 -7.27
C PHE A 61 7.35 1.71 -6.65
N GLN A 62 7.23 0.63 -7.43
CA GLN A 62 7.59 -0.71 -6.96
C GLN A 62 9.05 -0.79 -6.54
N GLN A 63 9.97 -0.21 -7.33
CA GLN A 63 11.39 -0.22 -7.00
C GLN A 63 11.67 0.53 -5.69
N SER A 64 10.96 1.62 -5.42
CA SER A 64 11.09 2.35 -4.15
C SER A 64 10.67 1.49 -2.95
N ILE A 65 9.58 0.74 -3.08
CA ILE A 65 9.13 -0.22 -2.05
C ILE A 65 10.15 -1.36 -1.90
N LYS A 66 10.59 -1.97 -3.01
CA LYS A 66 11.60 -3.05 -3.01
C LYS A 66 12.90 -2.60 -2.34
N ASN A 67 13.37 -1.39 -2.63
CA ASN A 67 14.57 -0.82 -1.99
C ASN A 67 14.38 -0.60 -0.49
N THR A 68 13.20 -0.13 -0.09
CA THR A 68 12.86 0.05 1.33
C THR A 68 12.80 -1.30 2.06
N LEU A 69 12.20 -2.33 1.46
CA LEU A 69 12.16 -3.69 2.01
C LEU A 69 13.56 -4.29 2.19
N LYS A 70 14.48 -4.06 1.25
CA LYS A 70 15.88 -4.50 1.34
C LYS A 70 16.68 -3.75 2.39
N PHE A 71 16.40 -2.48 2.58
CA PHE A 71 17.14 -1.64 3.51
C PHE A 71 16.61 -1.79 4.95
N ASP A 72 15.35 -1.46 5.17
CA ASP A 72 14.64 -1.58 6.46
C ASP A 72 13.12 -1.53 6.22
N PRO A 73 12.41 -2.68 6.28
CA PRO A 73 10.96 -2.74 6.10
C PRO A 73 10.17 -1.81 7.04
N GLN A 74 10.70 -1.55 8.25
CA GLN A 74 10.03 -0.70 9.24
C GLN A 74 9.82 0.75 8.76
N ILE A 75 10.58 1.20 7.75
CA ILE A 75 10.42 2.53 7.16
C ILE A 75 9.05 2.66 6.46
N LEU A 76 8.52 1.60 5.85
CA LEU A 76 7.20 1.63 5.21
C LEU A 76 6.08 2.06 6.17
N LYS A 77 6.17 1.70 7.46
CA LYS A 77 5.22 2.12 8.47
C LYS A 77 5.24 3.63 8.76
N ARG A 78 6.35 4.28 8.44
CA ARG A 78 6.57 5.70 8.74
C ARG A 78 5.98 6.61 7.65
N PHE A 79 5.61 6.07 6.51
CA PHE A 79 5.00 6.84 5.43
C PHE A 79 3.54 7.20 5.74
N VAL A 80 3.16 8.43 5.35
CA VAL A 80 1.77 8.87 5.23
C VAL A 80 1.43 8.90 3.75
N ASN A 81 0.65 7.93 3.31
CA ASN A 81 0.20 7.83 1.93
C ASN A 81 -1.06 8.69 1.72
N PHE A 82 -1.16 9.37 0.60
CA PHE A 82 -2.30 10.23 0.29
C PHE A 82 -2.52 10.34 -1.23
N MET A 83 -3.73 10.65 -1.63
CA MET A 83 -4.10 10.88 -3.03
C MET A 83 -4.16 12.36 -3.37
N ASN A 84 -4.38 13.22 -2.39
CA ASN A 84 -4.31 14.68 -2.47
C ASN A 84 -4.04 15.27 -1.09
N ASN A 85 -3.61 16.52 -1.08
CA ASN A 85 -3.46 17.38 0.10
C ASN A 85 -3.79 18.82 -0.30
N PRO A 86 -3.72 19.82 0.59
CA PRO A 86 -4.03 21.22 0.24
C PRO A 86 -3.16 21.83 -0.86
N ASP A 87 -1.95 21.32 -1.07
CA ASP A 87 -1.00 21.87 -2.06
C ASP A 87 -1.13 21.22 -3.44
N GLU A 88 -1.74 20.03 -3.49
CA GLU A 88 -1.88 19.25 -4.71
C GLU A 88 -3.27 19.41 -5.35
N GLU A 89 -3.41 18.99 -6.60
CA GLU A 89 -4.72 18.91 -7.24
C GLU A 89 -5.63 17.91 -6.52
N THR A 90 -6.94 18.05 -6.68
CA THR A 90 -7.90 17.17 -6.00
C THR A 90 -7.73 15.71 -6.45
N ALA A 91 -8.13 14.77 -5.62
CA ALA A 91 -8.03 13.34 -5.94
C ALA A 91 -8.77 12.98 -7.25
N ILE A 92 -9.89 13.65 -7.51
CA ILE A 92 -10.68 13.47 -8.72
C ILE A 92 -9.93 13.96 -9.97
N GLU A 93 -9.28 15.11 -9.89
CA GLU A 93 -8.47 15.65 -11.00
C GLU A 93 -7.27 14.75 -11.29
N GLN A 94 -6.69 14.14 -10.25
CA GLN A 94 -5.51 13.31 -10.40
C GLN A 94 -5.80 11.89 -10.88
N PHE A 95 -6.90 11.27 -10.46
CA PHE A 95 -7.16 9.83 -10.66
C PHE A 95 -8.49 9.53 -11.37
N GLY A 96 -9.32 10.55 -11.63
CA GLY A 96 -10.67 10.35 -12.16
C GLY A 96 -11.64 9.85 -11.10
N ARG A 97 -12.71 9.15 -11.51
CA ARG A 97 -13.80 8.65 -10.64
C ARG A 97 -14.01 7.14 -10.76
N ASP A 98 -13.28 6.50 -11.65
CA ASP A 98 -13.48 5.11 -12.06
C ASP A 98 -12.53 4.13 -11.35
N ASP A 99 -12.25 3.01 -11.99
CA ASP A 99 -11.49 1.91 -11.40
C ASP A 99 -10.05 2.27 -11.04
N LYS A 100 -9.41 3.19 -11.77
CA LYS A 100 -8.08 3.72 -11.38
C LYS A 100 -8.13 4.38 -10.01
N TYR A 101 -9.10 5.26 -9.79
CA TYR A 101 -9.28 5.94 -8.52
C TYR A 101 -9.47 4.94 -7.37
N PHE A 102 -10.38 3.96 -7.54
CA PHE A 102 -10.67 2.97 -6.51
C PHE A 102 -9.53 1.96 -6.30
N GLY A 103 -8.74 1.68 -7.35
CA GLY A 103 -7.51 0.90 -7.22
C GLY A 103 -6.48 1.60 -6.35
N VAL A 104 -6.25 2.89 -6.57
CA VAL A 104 -5.34 3.70 -5.75
C VAL A 104 -5.88 3.88 -4.33
N CYS A 105 -7.21 4.08 -4.13
CA CYS A 105 -7.84 4.06 -2.81
C CYS A 105 -7.62 2.72 -2.09
N THR A 106 -7.67 1.60 -2.81
CA THR A 106 -7.38 0.28 -2.23
C THR A 106 -5.94 0.18 -1.78
N LEU A 107 -4.97 0.62 -2.59
CA LEU A 107 -3.56 0.69 -2.16
C LEU A 107 -3.40 1.61 -0.94
N LEU A 108 -4.08 2.78 -0.92
CA LEU A 108 -4.08 3.69 0.22
C LEU A 108 -4.56 3.01 1.50
N ALA A 109 -5.61 2.21 1.42
CA ALA A 109 -6.18 1.49 2.56
C ALA A 109 -5.36 0.28 3.01
N THR A 110 -4.57 -0.35 2.10
CA THR A 110 -4.00 -1.68 2.34
C THR A 110 -2.46 -1.74 2.34
N LEU A 111 -1.75 -0.73 1.83
CA LEU A 111 -0.31 -0.66 2.01
C LEU A 111 0.06 -0.28 3.46
N PRO A 112 1.22 -0.74 3.99
CA PRO A 112 1.72 -0.29 5.28
C PRO A 112 1.85 1.23 5.38
N GLY A 113 1.83 1.76 6.60
CA GLY A 113 1.93 3.19 6.88
C GLY A 113 0.59 3.79 7.33
N LEU A 114 0.47 5.10 7.26
CA LEU A 114 -0.73 5.84 7.65
C LEU A 114 -1.44 6.35 6.40
N PRO A 115 -2.69 5.96 6.14
CA PRO A 115 -3.49 6.56 5.08
C PRO A 115 -4.00 7.94 5.52
N MET A 116 -3.91 8.92 4.64
CA MET A 116 -4.50 10.23 4.81
C MET A 116 -5.52 10.49 3.69
N ILE A 117 -6.72 10.89 4.07
CA ILE A 117 -7.78 11.27 3.14
C ILE A 117 -7.81 12.79 3.07
N GLY A 118 -7.64 13.33 1.89
CA GLY A 118 -7.69 14.76 1.65
C GLY A 118 -9.11 15.30 1.60
N HIS A 119 -9.25 16.61 1.74
CA HIS A 119 -10.51 17.30 1.63
C HIS A 119 -11.18 17.02 0.27
N GLY A 120 -12.48 16.72 0.28
CA GLY A 120 -13.26 16.48 -0.92
C GLY A 120 -13.00 15.17 -1.66
N GLN A 121 -12.06 14.36 -1.18
CA GLN A 121 -11.70 13.09 -1.81
C GLN A 121 -12.88 12.12 -1.86
N ILE A 122 -13.63 12.01 -0.77
CA ILE A 122 -14.78 11.08 -0.67
C ILE A 122 -16.00 11.66 -1.38
N GLU A 123 -16.22 12.95 -1.24
CA GLU A 123 -17.34 13.68 -1.82
C GLU A 123 -17.20 13.92 -3.32
N GLY A 124 -15.97 13.80 -3.85
CA GLY A 124 -15.68 14.00 -5.26
C GLY A 124 -15.62 15.47 -5.67
N TYR A 125 -15.22 16.37 -4.74
CA TYR A 125 -15.08 17.79 -5.05
C TYR A 125 -13.91 18.05 -5.98
N THR A 126 -14.09 19.01 -6.86
CA THR A 126 -13.10 19.41 -7.88
C THR A 126 -12.40 20.72 -7.54
N GLU A 127 -12.94 21.53 -6.64
CA GLU A 127 -12.28 22.75 -6.22
C GLU A 127 -11.05 22.42 -5.35
N LYS A 128 -9.89 22.86 -5.82
CA LYS A 128 -8.67 22.84 -5.00
C LYS A 128 -8.79 23.87 -3.90
N TYR A 129 -8.92 23.40 -2.66
CA TYR A 129 -9.07 24.25 -1.49
C TYR A 129 -7.74 24.31 -0.72
N GLY A 130 -6.88 25.22 -1.13
CA GLY A 130 -5.58 25.46 -0.50
C GLY A 130 -5.63 26.47 0.65
N MET A 131 -4.51 26.65 1.33
CA MET A 131 -4.38 27.56 2.48
C MET A 131 -4.62 29.03 2.13
N GLU A 132 -4.46 29.41 0.86
CA GLU A 132 -4.67 30.77 0.34
C GLU A 132 -6.15 31.14 0.20
N TYR A 133 -7.08 30.20 0.38
CA TYR A 133 -8.51 30.48 0.23
C TYR A 133 -9.18 30.68 1.58
N TYR A 134 -9.86 31.81 1.69
CA TYR A 134 -10.66 32.13 2.87
C TYR A 134 -11.97 31.30 2.93
N LYS A 135 -12.52 30.98 1.76
CA LYS A 135 -13.76 30.18 1.62
C LYS A 135 -13.79 29.53 0.25
N ALA A 136 -14.60 28.46 0.12
CA ALA A 136 -14.89 27.83 -1.17
C ALA A 136 -15.46 28.85 -2.16
N LYS A 137 -15.04 28.79 -3.41
CA LYS A 137 -15.51 29.61 -4.54
C LYS A 137 -16.64 28.93 -5.30
N LEU A 138 -16.56 27.57 -5.39
CA LEU A 138 -17.59 26.76 -6.05
C LEU A 138 -18.64 26.30 -5.02
N SER A 139 -19.87 26.16 -5.50
CA SER A 139 -20.95 25.52 -4.76
C SER A 139 -21.10 24.10 -5.34
N GLU A 140 -20.30 23.18 -4.84
CA GLU A 140 -20.28 21.80 -5.31
C GLU A 140 -21.26 20.94 -4.51
N TYR A 141 -21.78 19.91 -5.16
CA TYR A 141 -22.61 18.88 -4.53
C TYR A 141 -21.81 17.58 -4.43
N GLU A 142 -22.12 16.83 -3.38
CA GLU A 142 -21.52 15.50 -3.15
C GLU A 142 -21.89 14.53 -4.26
N ASP A 143 -20.90 13.79 -4.76
CA ASP A 143 -21.11 12.69 -5.70
C ASP A 143 -21.55 11.43 -4.94
N GLN A 144 -22.87 11.20 -4.92
CA GLN A 144 -23.45 10.09 -4.16
C GLN A 144 -23.01 8.70 -4.68
N GLU A 145 -22.71 8.56 -5.98
CA GLU A 145 -22.21 7.30 -6.54
C GLU A 145 -20.81 7.01 -6.02
N LEU A 146 -19.94 8.01 -6.03
CA LEU A 146 -18.58 7.92 -5.48
C LEU A 146 -18.60 7.58 -3.99
N ILE A 147 -19.44 8.29 -3.20
CA ILE A 147 -19.61 8.04 -1.75
C ILE A 147 -20.08 6.60 -1.51
N ASN A 148 -21.11 6.14 -2.22
CA ASN A 148 -21.64 4.80 -2.08
C ASN A 148 -20.57 3.75 -2.39
N ARG A 149 -19.75 3.98 -3.42
CA ARG A 149 -18.65 3.08 -3.77
C ARG A 149 -17.57 3.08 -2.70
N HIS A 150 -17.24 4.23 -2.09
CA HIS A 150 -16.34 4.31 -0.93
C HIS A 150 -16.89 3.50 0.25
N GLN A 151 -18.17 3.63 0.57
CA GLN A 151 -18.81 2.90 1.67
C GLN A 151 -18.77 1.38 1.47
N GLN A 152 -18.91 0.91 0.24
CA GLN A 152 -18.94 -0.52 -0.08
C GLN A 152 -17.55 -1.14 -0.24
N GLN A 153 -16.58 -0.41 -0.81
CA GLN A 153 -15.29 -0.99 -1.23
C GLN A 153 -14.12 -0.54 -0.37
N ILE A 154 -14.12 0.69 0.14
CA ILE A 154 -12.93 1.29 0.77
C ILE A 154 -13.07 1.36 2.29
N PHE A 155 -14.17 1.88 2.83
CA PHE A 155 -14.34 2.02 4.30
C PHE A 155 -14.22 0.68 5.05
N PRO A 156 -14.76 -0.44 4.54
CA PRO A 156 -14.55 -1.72 5.21
C PRO A 156 -13.08 -2.18 5.23
N LEU A 157 -12.24 -1.73 4.29
CA LEU A 157 -10.79 -1.98 4.34
C LEU A 157 -10.11 -1.12 5.40
N PHE A 158 -10.54 0.14 5.56
CA PHE A 158 -10.07 0.99 6.66
C PHE A 158 -10.44 0.42 8.03
N HIS A 159 -11.60 -0.22 8.18
CA HIS A 159 -11.97 -0.92 9.42
C HIS A 159 -11.08 -2.16 9.71
N LYS A 160 -10.37 -2.66 8.71
CA LYS A 160 -9.37 -3.73 8.85
C LYS A 160 -7.92 -3.19 8.85
N ARG A 161 -7.73 -1.91 9.14
CA ARG A 161 -6.42 -1.25 9.03
C ARG A 161 -5.34 -1.91 9.88
N ASN A 162 -5.67 -2.49 11.02
CA ASN A 162 -4.75 -3.24 11.85
C ASN A 162 -4.07 -4.40 11.09
N LEU A 163 -4.80 -5.09 10.20
CA LEU A 163 -4.24 -6.16 9.34
C LEU A 163 -3.17 -5.61 8.37
N PHE A 164 -3.33 -4.36 7.90
CA PHE A 164 -2.51 -3.79 6.83
C PHE A 164 -1.42 -2.81 7.31
N ALA A 165 -1.52 -2.32 8.56
CA ALA A 165 -0.67 -1.22 9.04
C ALA A 165 0.79 -1.64 9.23
N GLU A 166 1.02 -2.89 9.61
CA GLU A 166 2.33 -3.42 10.00
C GLU A 166 3.07 -4.05 8.81
N VAL A 167 4.38 -4.28 9.01
CA VAL A 167 5.28 -4.80 7.97
C VAL A 167 5.87 -6.16 8.27
N ASP A 168 5.65 -6.69 9.47
CA ASP A 168 6.32 -7.91 9.92
C ASP A 168 5.95 -9.13 9.07
N ASN A 169 4.72 -9.16 8.55
CA ASN A 169 4.21 -10.18 7.65
C ASN A 169 3.86 -9.64 6.25
N PHE A 170 4.27 -8.40 5.96
CA PHE A 170 4.06 -7.81 4.64
C PHE A 170 5.01 -8.42 3.61
N LEU A 171 4.47 -8.95 2.52
CA LEU A 171 5.22 -9.48 1.39
C LEU A 171 4.74 -8.85 0.10
N LEU A 172 5.64 -8.20 -0.62
CA LEU A 172 5.42 -7.73 -1.99
C LEU A 172 5.84 -8.84 -2.95
N TYR A 173 5.01 -9.19 -3.92
CA TYR A 173 5.28 -10.24 -4.90
C TYR A 173 5.56 -9.64 -6.27
N ASP A 174 6.45 -10.29 -7.02
CA ASP A 174 6.67 -10.01 -8.42
C ASP A 174 5.54 -10.66 -9.25
N PHE A 175 4.94 -9.91 -10.18
CA PHE A 175 4.00 -10.44 -11.15
C PHE A 175 4.77 -10.82 -12.41
N VAL A 176 4.65 -12.08 -12.84
CA VAL A 176 5.37 -12.61 -13.99
C VAL A 176 4.36 -12.98 -15.08
N THR A 177 4.51 -12.39 -16.25
CA THR A 177 3.66 -12.66 -17.41
C THR A 177 3.82 -14.09 -17.93
N ASN A 178 2.95 -14.52 -18.82
CA ASN A 178 3.04 -15.84 -19.45
C ASN A 178 4.32 -16.03 -20.28
N GLU A 179 4.93 -14.93 -20.72
CA GLU A 179 6.23 -14.92 -21.43
C GLU A 179 7.44 -15.00 -20.50
N GLY A 180 7.21 -14.95 -19.18
CA GLY A 180 8.26 -15.06 -18.17
C GLY A 180 8.91 -13.72 -17.78
N ASN A 181 8.35 -12.59 -18.18
CA ASN A 181 8.84 -11.26 -17.84
C ASN A 181 8.12 -10.71 -16.61
N GLU A 182 8.83 -9.97 -15.75
CA GLU A 182 8.18 -9.21 -14.69
C GLU A 182 7.39 -8.03 -15.29
N ASP A 183 6.14 -7.84 -14.83
CA ASP A 183 5.34 -6.67 -15.17
C ASP A 183 5.15 -5.77 -13.95
N PRO A 184 5.77 -4.58 -13.93
CA PRO A 184 5.69 -3.66 -12.80
C PRO A 184 4.33 -2.93 -12.70
N ASN A 185 3.42 -3.09 -13.66
CA ASN A 185 2.11 -2.46 -13.61
C ASN A 185 1.15 -3.18 -12.66
N VAL A 186 1.50 -4.39 -12.19
CA VAL A 186 0.69 -5.16 -11.25
C VAL A 186 1.30 -5.10 -9.85
N PHE A 187 0.61 -4.47 -8.93
CA PHE A 187 0.92 -4.48 -7.50
C PHE A 187 0.28 -5.72 -6.87
N ALA A 188 1.10 -6.61 -6.33
CA ALA A 188 0.63 -7.82 -5.65
C ALA A 188 1.34 -7.93 -4.29
N PHE A 189 0.58 -8.00 -3.20
CA PHE A 189 1.14 -8.13 -1.86
C PHE A 189 0.19 -8.81 -0.90
N SER A 190 0.74 -9.47 0.10
CA SER A 190 -0.02 -10.03 1.22
C SER A 190 0.39 -9.41 2.54
N ASN A 191 -0.51 -9.45 3.50
CA ASN A 191 -0.24 -9.16 4.89
C ASN A 191 -1.02 -10.12 5.79
N GLN A 192 -0.55 -10.26 7.02
CA GLN A 192 -1.15 -11.15 8.02
C GLN A 192 -1.08 -10.52 9.40
N LEU A 193 -2.15 -10.68 10.16
CA LEU A 193 -2.23 -10.36 11.58
C LEU A 193 -2.98 -11.50 12.28
N GLU A 194 -2.32 -12.20 13.20
CA GLU A 194 -2.86 -13.38 13.87
C GLU A 194 -3.36 -14.42 12.86
N ASP A 195 -4.64 -14.78 12.89
CA ASP A 195 -5.30 -15.71 11.98
C ASP A 195 -5.89 -15.06 10.72
N GLN A 196 -5.84 -13.72 10.65
CA GLN A 196 -6.35 -12.98 9.48
C GLN A 196 -5.26 -12.80 8.43
N GLN A 197 -5.63 -13.07 7.19
CA GLN A 197 -4.76 -12.90 6.03
C GLN A 197 -5.48 -12.10 4.94
N ALA A 198 -4.70 -11.35 4.17
CA ALA A 198 -5.18 -10.69 2.96
C ALA A 198 -4.14 -10.79 1.84
N LEU A 199 -4.62 -10.90 0.62
CA LEU A 199 -3.84 -10.79 -0.62
C LEU A 199 -4.49 -9.71 -1.47
N VAL A 200 -3.72 -8.68 -1.82
CA VAL A 200 -4.18 -7.54 -2.63
C VAL A 200 -3.49 -7.59 -3.98
N ILE A 201 -4.27 -7.39 -5.04
CA ILE A 201 -3.78 -7.30 -6.42
C ILE A 201 -4.42 -6.10 -7.08
N TYR A 202 -3.61 -5.23 -7.68
CA TYR A 202 -4.07 -4.08 -8.44
C TYR A 202 -3.22 -3.91 -9.69
N HIS A 203 -3.89 -3.83 -10.84
CA HIS A 203 -3.28 -3.53 -12.13
C HIS A 203 -3.42 -2.05 -12.45
N ASN A 204 -2.36 -1.26 -12.26
CA ASN A 204 -2.38 0.19 -12.51
C ASN A 204 -2.01 0.52 -13.96
N ARG A 205 -2.79 0.00 -14.92
CA ARG A 205 -2.61 0.28 -16.35
C ARG A 205 -3.92 0.07 -17.12
N TYR A 206 -4.12 0.86 -18.18
CA TYR A 206 -5.26 0.71 -19.07
C TYR A 206 -5.00 -0.35 -20.14
N THR A 207 -4.73 -1.58 -19.71
CA THR A 207 -4.49 -2.76 -20.56
C THR A 207 -5.05 -4.01 -19.88
N GLU A 208 -5.10 -5.11 -20.61
CA GLU A 208 -5.32 -6.44 -20.00
C GLU A 208 -3.97 -7.12 -19.79
N MET A 209 -3.86 -7.90 -18.73
CA MET A 209 -2.64 -8.60 -18.37
C MET A 209 -2.95 -9.94 -17.71
N SER A 210 -2.20 -10.98 -18.11
CA SER A 210 -2.32 -12.31 -17.51
C SER A 210 -0.95 -12.81 -17.04
N GLY A 211 -0.91 -13.46 -15.89
CA GLY A 211 0.34 -13.98 -15.35
C GLY A 211 0.22 -14.55 -13.95
N TRP A 212 1.35 -14.70 -13.32
CA TRP A 212 1.53 -15.44 -12.06
C TRP A 212 2.16 -14.58 -10.98
N ILE A 213 1.75 -14.78 -9.74
CA ILE A 213 2.49 -14.38 -8.56
C ILE A 213 3.01 -15.63 -7.85
N LYS A 214 4.31 -15.71 -7.60
CA LYS A 214 4.95 -16.86 -6.99
C LYS A 214 5.94 -16.51 -5.91
N ASN A 215 6.87 -15.62 -6.22
CA ASN A 215 7.96 -15.24 -5.32
C ASN A 215 7.78 -13.81 -4.83
N SER A 216 8.09 -13.57 -3.57
CA SER A 216 8.18 -12.21 -3.07
C SER A 216 9.42 -11.50 -3.60
N ALA A 217 9.39 -10.17 -3.60
CA ALA A 217 10.59 -9.36 -3.64
C ALA A 217 11.48 -9.71 -2.44
N GLU A 218 12.79 -9.42 -2.57
CA GLU A 218 13.73 -9.57 -1.45
C GLU A 218 13.42 -8.57 -0.35
N PHE A 219 13.44 -9.04 0.89
CA PHE A 219 13.29 -8.18 2.05
C PHE A 219 14.28 -8.56 3.14
N LYS A 220 14.63 -7.56 3.96
CA LYS A 220 15.54 -7.72 5.08
C LYS A 220 14.81 -8.37 6.25
N GLN A 221 15.33 -9.50 6.72
CA GLN A 221 14.86 -10.17 7.93
C GLN A 221 15.99 -10.18 8.97
N LYS A 222 15.64 -9.86 10.22
CA LYS A 222 16.52 -10.05 11.37
C LYS A 222 16.37 -11.48 11.86
N SER A 223 17.49 -12.17 12.11
CA SER A 223 17.50 -13.43 12.83
C SER A 223 17.63 -13.19 14.33
N ASP A 224 17.34 -14.21 15.14
CA ASP A 224 17.49 -14.18 16.60
C ASP A 224 18.93 -13.90 17.04
N GLU A 225 19.92 -14.10 16.18
CA GLU A 225 21.35 -13.84 16.42
C GLU A 225 21.82 -12.44 15.96
N GLU A 226 20.90 -11.48 15.77
CA GLU A 226 21.15 -10.13 15.24
C GLU A 226 21.78 -10.10 13.82
N GLN A 227 21.95 -11.26 13.18
CA GLN A 227 22.36 -11.29 11.78
C GLN A 227 21.20 -10.90 10.87
N THR A 228 21.49 -10.04 9.93
CA THR A 228 20.49 -9.61 8.94
C THR A 228 20.78 -10.31 7.61
N SER A 229 19.75 -10.91 7.01
CA SER A 229 19.81 -11.52 5.69
C SER A 229 18.71 -10.98 4.79
N LEU A 230 18.99 -10.99 3.47
CA LEU A 230 17.96 -10.77 2.47
C LEU A 230 17.37 -12.13 2.11
N ILE A 231 16.06 -12.23 2.23
CA ILE A 231 15.33 -13.46 1.92
C ILE A 231 14.19 -13.18 0.95
N ARG A 232 13.72 -14.25 0.31
CA ARG A 232 12.49 -14.31 -0.47
C ARG A 232 11.59 -15.41 0.09
N LYS A 233 10.28 -15.24 0.00
CA LYS A 233 9.30 -16.28 0.32
C LYS A 233 8.45 -16.58 -0.90
N MET A 234 8.11 -17.84 -1.07
CA MET A 234 7.05 -18.22 -2.02
C MET A 234 5.68 -17.84 -1.47
N ILE A 235 4.72 -17.57 -2.35
CA ILE A 235 3.36 -17.19 -1.93
C ILE A 235 2.71 -18.26 -1.06
N GLY A 236 2.97 -19.55 -1.30
CA GLY A 236 2.50 -20.62 -0.44
C GLY A 236 3.05 -20.55 0.99
N GLU A 237 4.29 -20.04 1.15
CA GLU A 237 4.88 -19.79 2.47
C GLU A 237 4.31 -18.50 3.09
N GLY A 238 4.14 -17.45 2.28
CA GLY A 238 3.55 -16.18 2.72
C GLY A 238 2.10 -16.29 3.17
N LEU A 239 1.36 -17.27 2.62
CA LEU A 239 -0.01 -17.57 3.02
C LEU A 239 -0.11 -18.76 4.01
N ASN A 240 1.03 -19.23 4.56
CA ASN A 240 1.09 -20.36 5.53
C ASN A 240 0.39 -21.63 5.05
N LEU A 241 0.46 -21.94 3.75
CA LEU A 241 -0.20 -23.11 3.19
C LEU A 241 0.56 -24.41 3.53
N PRO A 242 -0.14 -25.51 3.86
CA PRO A 242 0.50 -26.81 4.01
C PRO A 242 1.02 -27.35 2.66
N LYS A 243 2.14 -28.06 2.69
CA LYS A 243 2.70 -28.76 1.52
C LYS A 243 2.06 -30.16 1.40
N ASP A 244 0.73 -30.19 1.40
CA ASP A 244 -0.08 -31.44 1.31
C ASP A 244 -0.88 -31.44 0.01
N PRO A 245 -0.78 -32.48 -0.82
CA PRO A 245 -1.54 -32.61 -2.05
C PRO A 245 -3.06 -32.74 -1.84
N ASN A 246 -3.51 -33.11 -0.64
CA ASN A 246 -4.92 -33.24 -0.29
C ASN A 246 -5.51 -31.98 0.38
N ALA A 247 -4.70 -30.99 0.68
CA ALA A 247 -5.16 -29.73 1.25
C ALA A 247 -5.55 -28.73 0.16
N TYR A 248 -6.67 -28.03 0.39
CA TYR A 248 -7.19 -27.00 -0.51
C TYR A 248 -7.38 -25.70 0.22
N LEU A 249 -6.89 -24.64 -0.40
CA LEU A 249 -7.11 -23.27 0.03
C LEU A 249 -8.42 -22.75 -0.53
N ILE A 250 -9.31 -22.24 0.32
CA ILE A 250 -10.49 -21.46 -0.04
C ILE A 250 -10.26 -20.03 0.38
N PHE A 251 -10.56 -19.08 -0.50
CA PHE A 251 -10.43 -17.65 -0.23
C PHE A 251 -11.48 -16.86 -1.02
N GLN A 252 -11.83 -15.68 -0.54
CA GLN A 252 -12.94 -14.90 -1.08
C GLN A 252 -12.43 -13.52 -1.57
N ASP A 253 -12.87 -13.12 -2.76
CA ASP A 253 -12.70 -11.72 -3.19
C ASP A 253 -13.63 -10.82 -2.40
N PHE A 254 -13.05 -9.82 -1.76
CA PHE A 254 -13.73 -8.94 -0.82
C PHE A 254 -14.86 -8.12 -1.47
N ILE A 255 -14.69 -7.69 -2.72
CA ILE A 255 -15.66 -6.85 -3.45
C ILE A 255 -16.77 -7.71 -4.06
N SER A 256 -16.41 -8.66 -4.90
CA SER A 256 -17.37 -9.49 -5.64
C SER A 256 -18.01 -10.59 -4.80
N LYS A 257 -17.46 -10.87 -3.63
CA LYS A 257 -17.85 -11.99 -2.72
C LYS A 257 -17.70 -13.38 -3.35
N LYS A 258 -17.05 -13.48 -4.49
CA LYS A 258 -16.77 -14.77 -5.14
C LYS A 258 -15.72 -15.54 -4.35
N GLU A 259 -15.96 -16.82 -4.18
CA GLU A 259 -15.03 -17.76 -3.57
C GLU A 259 -14.19 -18.47 -4.62
N PHE A 260 -12.95 -18.75 -4.26
CA PHE A 260 -11.99 -19.44 -5.08
C PHE A 260 -11.43 -20.62 -4.29
N ILE A 261 -11.17 -21.74 -4.99
CA ILE A 261 -10.52 -22.91 -4.42
C ILE A 261 -9.24 -23.20 -5.20
N ARG A 262 -8.15 -23.50 -4.48
CA ARG A 262 -6.85 -23.88 -5.07
C ARG A 262 -6.23 -25.01 -4.25
N ASN A 263 -5.55 -25.93 -4.91
CA ASN A 263 -4.77 -26.93 -4.21
C ASN A 263 -3.53 -26.30 -3.60
N CYS A 264 -3.25 -26.53 -2.31
CA CYS A 264 -2.15 -25.90 -1.59
C CYS A 264 -0.78 -26.27 -2.17
N LEU A 265 -0.56 -27.52 -2.56
CA LEU A 265 0.71 -27.98 -3.14
C LEU A 265 0.95 -27.34 -4.52
N GLU A 266 -0.11 -27.16 -5.33
CA GLU A 266 -0.01 -26.49 -6.63
C GLU A 266 0.32 -25.00 -6.47
N VAL A 267 -0.22 -24.32 -5.44
CA VAL A 267 0.15 -22.94 -5.11
C VAL A 267 1.64 -22.83 -4.73
N HIS A 268 2.18 -23.80 -3.97
CA HIS A 268 3.63 -23.84 -3.70
C HIS A 268 4.47 -24.04 -4.96
N LYS A 269 4.03 -24.90 -5.89
CA LYS A 269 4.79 -25.22 -7.10
C LYS A 269 4.75 -24.11 -8.14
N HIS A 270 3.56 -23.58 -8.40
CA HIS A 270 3.28 -22.72 -9.55
C HIS A 270 2.95 -21.26 -9.17
N GLY A 271 2.51 -21.00 -7.93
CA GLY A 271 1.96 -19.73 -7.52
C GLY A 271 0.47 -19.61 -7.79
N LEU A 272 -0.03 -18.37 -7.85
CA LEU A 272 -1.42 -18.03 -8.19
C LEU A 272 -1.47 -17.31 -9.52
N TYR A 273 -2.36 -17.76 -10.39
CA TYR A 273 -2.59 -17.17 -11.71
C TYR A 273 -3.74 -16.16 -11.68
N PHE A 274 -3.56 -15.06 -12.42
CA PHE A 274 -4.55 -14.00 -12.55
C PHE A 274 -4.67 -13.51 -13.99
N ASP A 275 -5.92 -13.29 -14.41
CA ASP A 275 -6.30 -12.54 -15.59
C ASP A 275 -6.84 -11.19 -15.12
N LEU A 276 -6.17 -10.10 -15.46
CA LEU A 276 -6.44 -8.77 -14.99
C LEU A 276 -6.88 -7.86 -16.13
N LYS A 277 -7.97 -7.15 -15.92
CA LYS A 277 -8.43 -6.09 -16.81
C LYS A 277 -7.77 -4.76 -16.46
N ALA A 278 -8.03 -3.75 -17.27
CA ALA A 278 -7.61 -2.38 -17.03
C ALA A 278 -8.05 -1.92 -15.63
N TYR A 279 -7.10 -1.42 -14.85
CA TYR A 279 -7.29 -0.92 -13.48
C TYR A 279 -8.02 -1.88 -12.53
N GLN A 280 -8.04 -3.17 -12.84
CA GLN A 280 -8.70 -4.16 -11.99
C GLN A 280 -8.02 -4.27 -10.63
N THR A 281 -8.85 -4.28 -9.58
CA THR A 281 -8.44 -4.44 -8.19
C THR A 281 -9.15 -5.62 -7.57
N ASN A 282 -8.42 -6.47 -6.86
CA ASN A 282 -8.97 -7.57 -6.07
C ASN A 282 -8.32 -7.55 -4.67
N VAL A 283 -9.13 -7.76 -3.66
CA VAL A 283 -8.68 -7.96 -2.27
C VAL A 283 -9.22 -9.28 -1.79
N TYR A 284 -8.35 -10.25 -1.64
CA TYR A 284 -8.73 -11.59 -1.17
C TYR A 284 -8.56 -11.69 0.34
N VAL A 285 -9.57 -12.25 0.98
CA VAL A 285 -9.68 -12.41 2.44
C VAL A 285 -10.32 -13.78 2.76
N ASN A 286 -10.54 -14.03 4.06
CA ASN A 286 -11.23 -15.25 4.54
C ASN A 286 -10.55 -16.56 4.05
N PHE A 287 -9.22 -16.60 4.20
CA PHE A 287 -8.42 -17.76 3.85
C PHE A 287 -8.72 -18.93 4.80
N GLN A 288 -9.08 -20.08 4.25
CA GLN A 288 -9.38 -21.34 4.96
C GLN A 288 -8.72 -22.52 4.26
N ILE A 289 -8.28 -23.50 5.03
CA ILE A 289 -7.63 -24.73 4.53
C ILE A 289 -8.47 -25.94 4.90
#